data_7a725b70f6723cd4856fef50cc6e57d4
#
_entry.id   7a725b70f6723cd4856fef50cc6e57d4
#
_cell.length_a   1.000
_cell.length_b   1.000
_cell.length_c   1.000
_cell.angle_alpha   90.00
_cell.angle_beta   90.00
_cell.angle_gamma   90.00
#
_symmetry.space_group_name_H-M   'P 1'
#
loop_
_entity.id
_entity.type
_entity.pdbx_description
1 polymer ?
#
loop_
_entity_poly.entity_id
_entity_poly.type
_entity_poly.pdbx_seq_one_letter_code
_entity_poly.pdbx_strand_id
1 'polypeptide(L)'
;MLAFGEGGGPLEDFLGRNAIVTAMIPSRRQLMTSGSAGALGVAVLPGLVACSRSDEKDVGAVEDLMREHGVLRRVLLVFAETVPKLHSAPDAVDGAALNKGAKLFHDFGEEYHERKLEETYIFPRVRKAGGEVAAVVDTLLEQHQRGREITQFVLGVTKKGRIATADAEPLARAFETFVLMYQNHTAREDTIIFPAWKNALTGSELDELGDKFEDIEKAQFGGDGFEEAVKQIGNIEQALGLADLAQFTAPPPR
;
A
#
# COMPACT_ATOMS: atom_id res chain seq x y z
N MET A 1 10.67 -59.88 24.99
CA MET A 1 9.52 -60.48 24.32
C MET A 1 8.37 -59.50 24.39
N LEU A 2 8.17 -58.78 23.32
CA LEU A 2 6.94 -58.28 22.70
C LEU A 2 7.27 -57.23 21.65
N ALA A 3 7.07 -57.61 20.45
CA ALA A 3 7.18 -56.79 19.23
C ALA A 3 5.84 -56.06 19.00
N PHE A 4 5.91 -54.84 18.51
CA PHE A 4 4.89 -54.16 17.71
C PHE A 4 5.68 -53.23 16.79
N GLY A 5 5.64 -53.33 15.54
CA GLY A 5 4.54 -53.42 14.60
C GLY A 5 4.71 -52.19 13.69
N GLU A 6 5.35 -52.40 12.55
CA GLU A 6 5.52 -51.37 11.49
C GLU A 6 4.13 -51.05 10.91
N GLY A 7 3.86 -49.76 10.70
CA GLY A 7 2.73 -49.28 9.97
C GLY A 7 3.15 -48.04 9.15
N GLY A 8 3.79 -48.32 8.02
CA GLY A 8 4.01 -47.30 7.01
C GLY A 8 2.75 -47.03 6.23
N GLY A 9 2.39 -45.74 6.06
CA GLY A 9 1.43 -45.27 5.12
C GLY A 9 1.96 -44.00 4.44
N PRO A 10 1.77 -43.82 3.13
CA PRO A 10 2.53 -42.87 2.35
C PRO A 10 2.02 -41.44 2.52
N LEU A 11 2.92 -40.54 2.90
CA LEU A 11 2.76 -39.08 2.81
C LEU A 11 3.25 -38.59 1.44
N GLU A 12 2.54 -38.99 0.42
CA GLU A 12 2.66 -38.40 -0.91
C GLU A 12 1.24 -38.07 -1.38
N ASP A 13 0.80 -36.82 -1.16
CA ASP A 13 -0.18 -36.09 -1.99
C ASP A 13 -0.65 -34.78 -1.31
N PHE A 14 0.28 -33.86 -1.04
CA PHE A 14 -0.11 -32.51 -0.63
C PHE A 14 0.77 -31.40 -1.24
N LEU A 15 1.30 -31.64 -2.45
CA LEU A 15 1.95 -30.61 -3.25
C LEU A 15 1.13 -30.37 -4.52
N GLY A 16 0.06 -29.62 -4.40
CA GLY A 16 -0.74 -29.24 -5.55
C GLY A 16 -1.71 -28.12 -5.24
N ARG A 17 -1.41 -26.95 -5.79
CA ARG A 17 -2.32 -25.80 -5.96
C ARG A 17 -2.45 -24.82 -4.78
N ASN A 18 -1.41 -24.06 -4.52
CA ASN A 18 -1.60 -22.68 -4.09
C ASN A 18 -1.65 -21.77 -5.33
N ALA A 19 -2.78 -21.79 -6.00
CA ALA A 19 -3.16 -20.69 -6.87
C ALA A 19 -3.50 -19.52 -5.93
N ILE A 20 -2.61 -18.54 -5.84
CA ILE A 20 -2.92 -17.25 -5.24
C ILE A 20 -4.05 -16.67 -6.10
N VAL A 21 -5.25 -16.74 -5.60
CA VAL A 21 -6.37 -15.98 -6.14
C VAL A 21 -6.08 -14.52 -5.80
N THR A 22 -5.44 -13.83 -6.74
CA THR A 22 -5.42 -12.37 -6.74
C THR A 22 -6.86 -11.97 -7.01
N ALA A 23 -7.63 -11.73 -5.96
CA ALA A 23 -8.93 -11.09 -6.09
C ALA A 23 -8.64 -9.65 -6.56
N MET A 24 -8.82 -9.42 -7.86
CA MET A 24 -8.86 -8.08 -8.42
C MET A 24 -10.06 -7.36 -7.78
N ILE A 25 -9.79 -6.33 -7.02
CA ILE A 25 -10.81 -5.43 -6.48
C ILE A 25 -10.93 -4.32 -7.52
N PRO A 26 -12.03 -4.24 -8.27
CA PRO A 26 -12.18 -3.23 -9.31
C PRO A 26 -12.33 -1.83 -8.71
N SER A 27 -11.76 -0.83 -9.37
CA SER A 27 -11.94 0.58 -9.01
C SER A 27 -13.35 1.06 -9.35
N ARG A 28 -13.77 2.18 -8.71
CA ARG A 28 -15.09 2.81 -8.92
C ARG A 28 -15.51 2.98 -10.39
N ARG A 29 -14.55 3.12 -11.33
CA ARG A 29 -14.81 3.45 -12.73
C ARG A 29 -14.89 2.27 -13.70
N GLN A 30 -14.42 1.09 -13.35
CA GLN A 30 -14.47 -0.05 -14.29
C GLN A 30 -15.90 -0.49 -14.64
N LEU A 31 -16.89 -0.10 -13.85
CA LEU A 31 -18.31 -0.48 -14.03
C LEU A 31 -19.10 0.42 -15.00
N MET A 32 -18.58 1.58 -15.42
CA MET A 32 -19.34 2.52 -16.26
C MET A 32 -19.14 2.38 -17.79
N THR A 33 -18.26 1.50 -18.28
CA THR A 33 -17.92 1.44 -19.71
C THR A 33 -18.48 0.24 -20.47
N SER A 34 -19.32 -0.60 -19.87
CA SER A 34 -19.93 -1.75 -20.58
C SER A 34 -21.40 -1.49 -20.91
N GLY A 35 -21.65 -0.56 -21.82
CA GLY A 35 -23.02 -0.27 -22.30
C GLY A 35 -23.02 0.44 -23.64
N SER A 36 -23.00 -0.30 -24.71
CA SER A 36 -23.84 -0.08 -25.91
C SER A 36 -23.25 -0.65 -27.19
N ALA A 37 -23.91 -1.62 -27.78
CA ALA A 37 -24.29 -1.59 -29.20
C ALA A 37 -25.04 -2.87 -29.58
N GLY A 38 -26.19 -2.67 -30.27
CA GLY A 38 -26.68 -3.65 -31.24
C GLY A 38 -28.10 -4.14 -31.03
N ALA A 39 -29.02 -3.48 -31.66
CA ALA A 39 -30.43 -3.86 -31.83
C ALA A 39 -30.60 -5.14 -32.66
N LEU A 40 -31.60 -5.98 -32.31
CA LEU A 40 -32.65 -6.43 -33.20
C LEU A 40 -33.68 -7.26 -32.38
N GLY A 41 -34.95 -6.96 -32.59
CA GLY A 41 -36.04 -7.36 -31.73
C GLY A 41 -36.50 -8.79 -31.82
N VAL A 42 -37.00 -9.28 -30.71
CA VAL A 42 -38.11 -10.22 -30.59
C VAL A 42 -38.88 -9.86 -29.32
N ALA A 43 -40.19 -9.60 -29.47
CA ALA A 43 -41.06 -9.31 -28.35
C ALA A 43 -41.33 -10.56 -27.52
N VAL A 44 -40.96 -10.56 -26.23
CA VAL A 44 -41.43 -11.50 -25.23
C VAL A 44 -41.66 -10.72 -23.93
N LEU A 45 -42.80 -11.00 -23.30
CA LEU A 45 -43.41 -10.44 -22.10
C LEU A 45 -42.49 -10.07 -20.97
N PRO A 46 -42.83 -9.05 -20.15
CA PRO A 46 -41.96 -8.54 -19.10
C PRO A 46 -42.00 -9.45 -17.87
N GLY A 47 -41.07 -10.36 -17.79
CA GLY A 47 -40.62 -10.89 -16.52
C GLY A 47 -39.68 -9.87 -15.91
N LEU A 48 -40.06 -9.27 -14.79
CA LEU A 48 -39.19 -8.47 -13.95
C LEU A 48 -38.00 -9.32 -13.47
N VAL A 49 -36.95 -9.39 -14.28
CA VAL A 49 -35.64 -9.73 -13.76
C VAL A 49 -35.13 -8.44 -13.12
N ALA A 50 -35.39 -8.30 -11.82
CA ALA A 50 -34.63 -7.40 -11.00
C ALA A 50 -33.18 -7.86 -11.11
N CYS A 51 -32.40 -7.24 -11.99
CA CYS A 51 -30.95 -7.26 -11.85
C CYS A 51 -30.65 -6.68 -10.46
N SER A 52 -30.44 -7.56 -9.49
CA SER A 52 -29.73 -7.18 -8.29
C SER A 52 -28.35 -6.69 -8.77
N ARG A 53 -28.21 -5.35 -8.92
CA ARG A 53 -26.89 -4.76 -8.80
C ARG A 53 -26.35 -5.29 -7.48
N SER A 54 -25.32 -6.10 -7.54
CA SER A 54 -24.47 -6.29 -6.37
C SER A 54 -24.10 -4.87 -5.91
N ASP A 55 -24.54 -4.51 -4.70
CA ASP A 55 -24.04 -3.33 -4.00
C ASP A 55 -22.55 -3.60 -3.70
N GLU A 56 -21.69 -3.48 -4.70
CA GLU A 56 -20.28 -3.24 -4.48
C GLU A 56 -20.24 -1.87 -3.79
N LYS A 57 -20.01 -1.90 -2.47
CA LYS A 57 -19.86 -0.68 -1.70
C LYS A 57 -18.65 0.07 -2.28
N ASP A 58 -18.91 1.24 -2.82
CA ASP A 58 -17.85 2.18 -3.19
C ASP A 58 -16.92 2.38 -2.00
N VAL A 59 -15.63 2.25 -2.22
CA VAL A 59 -14.61 2.53 -1.20
C VAL A 59 -14.67 4.02 -0.88
N GLY A 60 -14.90 4.36 0.38
CA GLY A 60 -14.97 5.77 0.79
C GLY A 60 -13.58 6.41 0.80
N ALA A 61 -13.53 7.74 0.62
CA ALA A 61 -12.27 8.49 0.54
C ALA A 61 -11.29 8.18 1.70
N VAL A 62 -11.77 8.06 2.94
CA VAL A 62 -10.93 7.72 4.10
C VAL A 62 -10.43 6.28 4.05
N GLU A 63 -11.28 5.34 3.63
CA GLU A 63 -10.87 3.95 3.47
C GLU A 63 -9.79 3.81 2.40
N ASP A 64 -9.91 4.57 1.33
CA ASP A 64 -8.94 4.57 0.23
C ASP A 64 -7.58 5.10 0.68
N LEU A 65 -7.52 6.22 1.39
CA LEU A 65 -6.30 6.73 2.02
C LEU A 65 -5.63 5.68 2.92
N MET A 66 -6.42 4.94 3.73
CA MET A 66 -5.88 3.86 4.57
C MET A 66 -5.35 2.67 3.76
N ARG A 67 -5.96 2.36 2.61
CA ARG A 67 -5.47 1.32 1.69
C ARG A 67 -4.14 1.73 1.05
N GLU A 68 -3.99 3.00 0.68
CA GLU A 68 -2.74 3.59 0.20
C GLU A 68 -1.64 3.49 1.27
N HIS A 69 -1.95 3.80 2.53
CA HIS A 69 -1.05 3.53 3.67
C HIS A 69 -0.64 2.06 3.75
N GLY A 70 -1.53 1.12 3.40
CA GLY A 70 -1.21 -0.30 3.32
C GLY A 70 -0.04 -0.59 2.36
N VAL A 71 -0.01 0.06 1.18
CA VAL A 71 1.10 -0.05 0.21
C VAL A 71 2.39 0.53 0.80
N LEU A 72 2.32 1.74 1.37
CA LEU A 72 3.50 2.39 1.96
C LEU A 72 4.09 1.57 3.11
N ARG A 73 3.25 0.99 3.98
CA ARG A 73 3.68 0.08 5.06
C ARG A 73 4.42 -1.15 4.52
N ARG A 74 4.00 -1.71 3.38
CA ARG A 74 4.72 -2.83 2.74
C ARG A 74 6.11 -2.41 2.27
N VAL A 75 6.28 -1.20 1.72
CA VAL A 75 7.63 -0.66 1.39
C VAL A 75 8.47 -0.51 2.65
N LEU A 76 7.90 0.01 3.75
CA LEU A 76 8.60 0.13 5.03
C LEU A 76 9.05 -1.24 5.58
N LEU A 77 8.21 -2.28 5.45
CA LEU A 77 8.58 -3.64 5.84
C LEU A 77 9.74 -4.18 5.00
N VAL A 78 9.76 -3.93 3.69
CA VAL A 78 10.91 -4.27 2.82
C VAL A 78 12.20 -3.61 3.33
N PHE A 79 12.13 -2.34 3.69
CA PHE A 79 13.29 -1.63 4.23
C PHE A 79 13.73 -2.20 5.59
N ALA A 80 12.79 -2.45 6.51
CA ALA A 80 13.08 -3.05 7.80
C ALA A 80 13.76 -4.43 7.68
N GLU A 81 13.23 -5.32 6.82
CA GLU A 81 13.77 -6.66 6.58
C GLU A 81 15.15 -6.64 5.89
N THR A 82 15.51 -5.51 5.28
CA THR A 82 16.82 -5.35 4.65
C THR A 82 17.91 -4.94 5.64
N VAL A 83 17.58 -4.27 6.73
CA VAL A 83 18.55 -3.75 7.72
C VAL A 83 19.54 -4.82 8.22
N PRO A 84 19.12 -6.01 8.68
CA PRO A 84 20.06 -7.03 9.12
C PRO A 84 21.05 -7.49 8.03
N LYS A 85 20.60 -7.49 6.77
CA LYS A 85 21.45 -7.85 5.63
C LYS A 85 22.47 -6.76 5.32
N LEU A 86 22.08 -5.47 5.46
CA LEU A 86 23.01 -4.35 5.29
C LEU A 86 24.16 -4.40 6.30
N HIS A 87 23.89 -4.81 7.55
CA HIS A 87 24.92 -4.97 8.58
C HIS A 87 25.82 -6.18 8.36
N SER A 88 25.29 -7.31 7.87
CA SER A 88 26.01 -8.59 7.84
C SER A 88 26.58 -8.96 6.48
N ALA A 89 25.91 -8.61 5.38
CA ALA A 89 26.25 -9.00 4.03
C ALA A 89 25.74 -7.97 3.00
N PRO A 90 26.24 -6.72 3.02
CA PRO A 90 25.74 -5.64 2.17
C PRO A 90 25.83 -5.96 0.68
N ASP A 91 26.83 -6.70 0.24
CA ASP A 91 26.99 -7.11 -1.17
C ASP A 91 25.90 -8.09 -1.65
N ALA A 92 25.20 -8.76 -0.72
CA ALA A 92 24.08 -9.65 -1.02
C ALA A 92 22.73 -8.92 -1.10
N VAL A 93 22.70 -7.61 -0.80
CA VAL A 93 21.47 -6.81 -0.87
C VAL A 93 21.18 -6.41 -2.32
N ASP A 94 19.95 -6.71 -2.78
CA ASP A 94 19.47 -6.25 -4.08
C ASP A 94 19.16 -4.75 -4.06
N GLY A 95 20.15 -3.95 -4.39
CA GLY A 95 20.02 -2.49 -4.47
C GLY A 95 19.03 -2.03 -5.55
N ALA A 96 18.79 -2.84 -6.60
CA ALA A 96 17.82 -2.49 -7.63
C ALA A 96 16.40 -2.66 -7.13
N ALA A 97 16.11 -3.70 -6.34
CA ALA A 97 14.81 -3.86 -5.69
C ALA A 97 14.56 -2.74 -4.67
N LEU A 98 15.56 -2.37 -3.86
CA LEU A 98 15.46 -1.23 -2.94
C LEU A 98 15.22 0.10 -3.66
N ASN A 99 15.88 0.32 -4.79
CA ASN A 99 15.65 1.52 -5.62
C ASN A 99 14.22 1.59 -6.11
N LYS A 100 13.65 0.46 -6.56
CA LYS A 100 12.23 0.39 -6.95
C LYS A 100 11.30 0.68 -5.78
N GLY A 101 11.61 0.17 -4.58
CA GLY A 101 10.84 0.47 -3.37
C GLY A 101 10.86 1.95 -3.01
N ALA A 102 12.05 2.56 -3.04
CA ALA A 102 12.21 4.00 -2.80
C ALA A 102 11.49 4.84 -3.88
N LYS A 103 11.53 4.42 -5.15
CA LYS A 103 10.81 5.09 -6.21
C LYS A 103 9.30 4.98 -6.05
N LEU A 104 8.78 3.82 -5.66
CA LEU A 104 7.36 3.63 -5.36
C LEU A 104 6.93 4.53 -4.20
N PHE A 105 7.73 4.59 -3.12
CA PHE A 105 7.45 5.46 -1.98
C PHE A 105 7.43 6.93 -2.40
N HIS A 106 8.41 7.36 -3.20
CA HIS A 106 8.47 8.72 -3.76
C HIS A 106 7.24 9.04 -4.62
N ASP A 107 6.98 8.23 -5.65
CA ASP A 107 5.98 8.58 -6.67
C ASP A 107 4.54 8.44 -6.14
N PHE A 108 4.26 7.37 -5.39
CA PHE A 108 2.94 7.06 -4.87
C PHE A 108 2.70 7.66 -3.48
N GLY A 109 3.67 7.57 -2.56
CA GLY A 109 3.57 8.15 -1.23
C GLY A 109 3.75 9.66 -1.24
N GLU A 110 4.96 10.13 -1.54
CA GLU A 110 5.33 11.53 -1.35
C GLU A 110 4.69 12.49 -2.37
N GLU A 111 4.69 12.15 -3.67
CA GLU A 111 4.20 13.05 -4.71
C GLU A 111 2.69 12.98 -4.93
N TYR A 112 2.06 11.82 -4.69
CA TYR A 112 0.63 11.66 -4.84
C TYR A 112 -0.09 11.74 -3.48
N HIS A 113 0.05 10.74 -2.60
CA HIS A 113 -0.68 10.63 -1.35
C HIS A 113 -0.46 11.85 -0.44
N GLU A 114 0.80 12.15 -0.08
CA GLU A 114 1.11 13.26 0.81
C GLU A 114 0.86 14.62 0.13
N ARG A 115 1.54 14.90 -0.98
CA ARG A 115 1.57 16.24 -1.55
C ARG A 115 0.26 16.67 -2.21
N LYS A 116 -0.34 15.76 -3.01
CA LYS A 116 -1.55 16.09 -3.76
C LYS A 116 -2.83 15.90 -2.98
N LEU A 117 -2.88 14.95 -2.04
CA LEU A 117 -4.09 14.70 -1.26
C LEU A 117 -4.00 15.35 0.13
N GLU A 118 -3.05 14.97 0.96
CA GLU A 118 -3.00 15.40 2.36
C GLU A 118 -2.64 16.86 2.51
N GLU A 119 -1.51 17.30 1.96
CA GLU A 119 -1.03 18.68 2.08
C GLU A 119 -1.97 19.68 1.38
N THR A 120 -2.68 19.22 0.33
CA THR A 120 -3.55 20.10 -0.47
C THR A 120 -4.99 20.17 0.07
N TYR A 121 -5.56 19.06 0.53
CA TYR A 121 -6.99 19.00 0.87
C TYR A 121 -7.27 18.63 2.32
N ILE A 122 -6.47 17.76 2.93
CA ILE A 122 -6.73 17.20 4.26
C ILE A 122 -6.20 18.14 5.34
N PHE A 123 -4.92 18.41 5.36
CA PHE A 123 -4.25 19.19 6.38
C PHE A 123 -4.78 20.64 6.51
N PRO A 124 -5.04 21.37 5.41
CA PRO A 124 -5.64 22.70 5.53
C PRO A 124 -7.03 22.69 6.19
N ARG A 125 -7.82 21.64 5.92
CA ARG A 125 -9.16 21.51 6.51
C ARG A 125 -9.07 21.18 7.99
N VAL A 126 -8.19 20.27 8.39
CA VAL A 126 -7.93 19.91 9.80
C VAL A 126 -7.40 21.10 10.58
N ARG A 127 -6.43 21.85 10.03
CA ARG A 127 -5.94 23.09 10.66
C ARG A 127 -7.05 24.11 10.89
N LYS A 128 -7.92 24.30 9.91
CA LYS A 128 -9.07 25.24 10.02
C LYS A 128 -10.06 24.82 11.10
N ALA A 129 -10.22 23.52 11.34
CA ALA A 129 -11.06 23.02 12.43
C ALA A 129 -10.46 23.34 13.82
N GLY A 130 -9.14 23.53 13.93
CA GLY A 130 -8.45 23.96 15.15
C GLY A 130 -8.25 22.86 16.18
N GLY A 131 -7.96 23.27 17.42
CA GLY A 131 -7.77 22.35 18.54
C GLY A 131 -6.39 21.66 18.54
N GLU A 132 -6.21 20.65 19.38
CA GLU A 132 -4.94 19.89 19.52
C GLU A 132 -4.53 19.18 18.24
N VAL A 133 -5.50 18.79 17.40
CA VAL A 133 -5.26 18.09 16.14
C VAL A 133 -4.50 18.97 15.14
N ALA A 134 -4.72 20.29 15.17
CA ALA A 134 -4.00 21.24 14.30
C ALA A 134 -2.48 21.22 14.56
N ALA A 135 -2.05 21.02 15.80
CA ALA A 135 -0.63 20.93 16.15
C ALA A 135 0.04 19.64 15.62
N VAL A 136 -0.75 18.55 15.48
CA VAL A 136 -0.26 17.30 14.89
C VAL A 136 0.12 17.50 13.42
N VAL A 137 -0.66 18.28 12.67
CA VAL A 137 -0.41 18.58 11.25
C VAL A 137 0.96 19.21 11.02
N ASP A 138 1.41 20.11 11.91
CA ASP A 138 2.73 20.74 11.76
C ASP A 138 3.86 19.71 11.86
N THR A 139 3.73 18.75 12.79
CA THR A 139 4.68 17.65 12.94
C THR A 139 4.66 16.72 11.71
N LEU A 140 3.48 16.39 11.18
CA LEU A 140 3.34 15.53 10.00
C LEU A 140 4.00 16.18 8.78
N LEU A 141 3.81 17.47 8.56
CA LEU A 141 4.48 18.20 7.46
C LEU A 141 6.00 18.21 7.59
N GLU A 142 6.54 18.33 8.82
CA GLU A 142 7.98 18.19 9.05
C GLU A 142 8.46 16.77 8.72
N GLN A 143 7.65 15.74 9.06
CA GLN A 143 7.94 14.34 8.76
C GLN A 143 7.88 14.05 7.27
N HIS A 144 6.93 14.63 6.51
CA HIS A 144 6.91 14.56 5.05
C HIS A 144 8.20 15.12 4.45
N GLN A 145 8.62 16.30 4.91
CA GLN A 145 9.88 16.89 4.43
C GLN A 145 11.08 15.99 4.73
N ARG A 146 11.14 15.42 5.94
CA ARG A 146 12.19 14.48 6.32
C ARG A 146 12.13 13.19 5.51
N GLY A 147 10.93 12.69 5.23
CA GLY A 147 10.69 11.54 4.37
C GLY A 147 11.34 11.73 3.00
N ARG A 148 11.02 12.84 2.34
CA ARG A 148 11.56 13.19 1.02
C ARG A 148 13.10 13.27 1.01
N GLU A 149 13.71 13.82 2.06
CA GLU A 149 15.17 13.87 2.18
C GLU A 149 15.78 12.47 2.29
N ILE A 150 15.17 11.56 3.09
CA ILE A 150 15.65 10.20 3.26
C ILE A 150 15.43 9.41 1.96
N THR A 151 14.28 9.52 1.32
CA THR A 151 13.97 8.85 0.06
C THR A 151 14.96 9.25 -1.04
N GLN A 152 15.28 10.54 -1.15
CA GLN A 152 16.31 11.01 -2.10
C GLN A 152 17.70 10.43 -1.80
N PHE A 153 18.06 10.31 -0.51
CA PHE A 153 19.31 9.63 -0.11
C PHE A 153 19.28 8.16 -0.56
N VAL A 154 18.19 7.42 -0.26
CA VAL A 154 18.04 6.01 -0.68
C VAL A 154 18.15 5.85 -2.19
N LEU A 155 17.45 6.68 -2.97
CA LEU A 155 17.51 6.69 -4.44
C LEU A 155 18.95 6.94 -4.93
N GLY A 156 19.68 7.85 -4.27
CA GLY A 156 21.07 8.16 -4.60
C GLY A 156 21.99 6.97 -4.41
N VAL A 157 21.96 6.32 -3.24
CA VAL A 157 22.87 5.20 -2.91
C VAL A 157 22.51 3.91 -3.64
N THR A 158 21.25 3.73 -4.03
CA THR A 158 20.78 2.52 -4.73
C THR A 158 20.78 2.65 -6.26
N LYS A 159 21.08 3.83 -6.80
CA LYS A 159 20.98 4.16 -8.25
C LYS A 159 21.69 3.17 -9.19
N LYS A 160 22.79 2.57 -8.73
CA LYS A 160 23.57 1.61 -9.52
C LYS A 160 23.10 0.16 -9.37
N GLY A 161 22.00 -0.08 -8.64
CA GLY A 161 21.46 -1.42 -8.38
C GLY A 161 22.28 -2.25 -7.39
N ARG A 162 23.29 -1.67 -6.75
CA ARG A 162 24.13 -2.30 -5.73
C ARG A 162 24.48 -1.28 -4.65
N ILE A 163 24.72 -1.75 -3.44
CA ILE A 163 25.09 -0.93 -2.30
C ILE A 163 26.61 -0.94 -2.17
N ALA A 164 27.27 0.21 -2.14
CA ALA A 164 28.67 0.26 -1.80
C ALA A 164 28.85 -0.02 -0.31
N THR A 165 29.92 -0.73 0.08
CA THR A 165 30.18 -1.07 1.48
C THR A 165 30.18 0.16 2.39
N ALA A 166 30.70 1.29 1.89
CA ALA A 166 30.72 2.54 2.65
C ALA A 166 29.32 3.15 2.90
N ASP A 167 28.34 2.81 2.07
CA ASP A 167 26.97 3.31 2.16
C ASP A 167 26.05 2.39 2.98
N ALA A 168 26.48 1.15 3.26
CA ALA A 168 25.64 0.13 3.89
C ALA A 168 25.17 0.55 5.29
N GLU A 169 26.06 0.96 6.15
CA GLU A 169 25.75 1.38 7.51
C GLU A 169 24.93 2.70 7.58
N PRO A 170 25.25 3.75 6.77
CA PRO A 170 24.39 4.91 6.65
C PRO A 170 22.96 4.57 6.15
N LEU A 171 22.84 3.65 5.19
CA LEU A 171 21.55 3.22 4.64
C LEU A 171 20.74 2.42 5.66
N ALA A 172 21.39 1.52 6.43
CA ALA A 172 20.72 0.79 7.50
C ALA A 172 20.11 1.72 8.54
N ARG A 173 20.89 2.72 9.04
CA ARG A 173 20.39 3.73 9.98
C ARG A 173 19.29 4.60 9.39
N ALA A 174 19.38 4.94 8.11
CA ALA A 174 18.32 5.68 7.43
C ALA A 174 17.02 4.88 7.41
N PHE A 175 17.07 3.58 7.09
CA PHE A 175 15.89 2.71 7.10
C PHE A 175 15.30 2.56 8.49
N GLU A 176 16.11 2.33 9.53
CA GLU A 176 15.61 2.20 10.91
C GLU A 176 14.82 3.43 11.35
N THR A 177 15.37 4.63 11.12
CA THR A 177 14.71 5.88 11.51
C THR A 177 13.51 6.21 10.63
N PHE A 178 13.58 5.94 9.34
CA PHE A 178 12.50 6.14 8.37
C PHE A 178 11.28 5.26 8.71
N VAL A 179 11.52 3.97 8.92
CA VAL A 179 10.48 3.00 9.26
C VAL A 179 9.80 3.40 10.58
N LEU A 180 10.57 3.72 11.62
CA LEU A 180 10.00 4.13 12.90
C LEU A 180 9.18 5.42 12.78
N MET A 181 9.66 6.40 12.03
CA MET A 181 8.95 7.64 11.78
C MET A 181 7.61 7.39 11.10
N TYR A 182 7.60 6.70 9.96
CA TYR A 182 6.37 6.48 9.20
C TYR A 182 5.38 5.50 9.85
N GLN A 183 5.83 4.54 10.64
CA GLN A 183 4.92 3.72 11.45
C GLN A 183 4.14 4.58 12.45
N ASN A 184 4.80 5.56 13.07
CA ASN A 184 4.16 6.51 13.97
C ASN A 184 3.30 7.54 13.25
N HIS A 185 3.73 7.99 12.09
CA HIS A 185 3.08 8.94 11.22
C HIS A 185 1.72 8.41 10.72
N THR A 186 1.73 7.35 9.93
CA THR A 186 0.50 6.76 9.36
C THR A 186 -0.48 6.30 10.44
N ALA A 187 0.02 5.85 11.62
CA ALA A 187 -0.87 5.49 12.72
C ALA A 187 -1.65 6.69 13.26
N ARG A 188 -1.06 7.91 13.27
CA ARG A 188 -1.76 9.13 13.70
C ARG A 188 -2.69 9.68 12.63
N GLU A 189 -2.33 9.54 11.39
CA GLU A 189 -3.24 9.91 10.30
C GLU A 189 -4.47 9.03 10.29
N ASP A 190 -4.30 7.71 10.33
CA ASP A 190 -5.41 6.76 10.36
C ASP A 190 -6.34 6.96 11.57
N THR A 191 -5.79 7.34 12.75
CA THR A 191 -6.55 7.37 14.01
C THR A 191 -6.93 8.76 14.50
N ILE A 192 -6.31 9.82 13.99
CA ILE A 192 -6.53 11.19 14.45
C ILE A 192 -6.91 12.11 13.29
N ILE A 193 -6.04 12.19 12.26
CA ILE A 193 -6.20 13.17 11.18
C ILE A 193 -7.38 12.84 10.26
N PHE A 194 -7.43 11.62 9.72
CA PHE A 194 -8.52 11.21 8.82
C PHE A 194 -9.89 11.22 9.49
N PRO A 195 -10.05 10.76 10.75
CA PRO A 195 -11.29 10.95 11.49
C PRO A 195 -11.64 12.43 11.71
N ALA A 196 -10.69 13.29 12.04
CA ALA A 196 -10.92 14.72 12.22
C ALA A 196 -11.33 15.40 10.89
N TRP A 197 -10.65 15.05 9.79
CA TRP A 197 -10.99 15.53 8.46
C TRP A 197 -12.40 15.11 8.04
N LYS A 198 -12.73 13.83 8.20
CA LYS A 198 -14.07 13.29 7.92
C LYS A 198 -15.16 14.03 8.71
N ASN A 199 -14.92 14.29 10.00
CA ASN A 199 -15.86 14.99 10.87
C ASN A 199 -16.01 16.49 10.52
N ALA A 200 -15.04 17.09 9.84
CA ALA A 200 -15.09 18.48 9.38
C ALA A 200 -15.81 18.66 8.04
N LEU A 201 -16.35 17.57 7.46
CA LEU A 201 -17.02 17.54 6.15
C LEU A 201 -18.46 17.03 6.29
N THR A 202 -19.34 17.49 5.41
CA THR A 202 -20.61 16.83 5.15
C THR A 202 -20.39 15.56 4.33
N GLY A 203 -21.39 14.65 4.31
CA GLY A 203 -21.32 13.45 3.47
C GLY A 203 -21.08 13.78 1.99
N SER A 204 -21.81 14.80 1.46
CA SER A 204 -21.63 15.22 0.06
C SER A 204 -20.25 15.80 -0.23
N GLU A 205 -19.69 16.63 0.69
CA GLU A 205 -18.31 17.13 0.53
C GLU A 205 -17.28 15.99 0.54
N LEU A 206 -17.51 14.96 1.36
CA LEU A 206 -16.60 13.79 1.43
C LEU A 206 -16.66 12.97 0.15
N ASP A 207 -17.87 12.73 -0.40
CA ASP A 207 -18.06 12.02 -1.67
C ASP A 207 -17.42 12.79 -2.84
N GLU A 208 -17.65 14.12 -2.93
CA GLU A 208 -17.04 14.98 -3.96
C GLU A 208 -15.50 14.98 -3.89
N LEU A 209 -14.93 14.94 -2.67
CA LEU A 209 -13.47 14.84 -2.50
C LEU A 209 -12.97 13.45 -2.86
N GLY A 210 -13.70 12.38 -2.58
CA GLY A 210 -13.37 11.03 -3.04
C GLY A 210 -13.26 10.95 -4.56
N ASP A 211 -14.28 11.45 -5.28
CA ASP A 211 -14.27 11.52 -6.75
C ASP A 211 -13.08 12.36 -7.28
N LYS A 212 -12.78 13.46 -6.59
CA LYS A 212 -11.65 14.31 -6.94
C LYS A 212 -10.31 13.62 -6.73
N PHE A 213 -10.15 12.82 -5.67
CA PHE A 213 -8.90 12.08 -5.41
C PHE A 213 -8.67 11.02 -6.49
N GLU A 214 -9.73 10.33 -6.93
CA GLU A 214 -9.64 9.42 -8.07
C GLU A 214 -9.25 10.15 -9.38
N ASP A 215 -9.77 11.35 -9.62
CA ASP A 215 -9.38 12.15 -10.79
C ASP A 215 -7.89 12.58 -10.74
N ILE A 216 -7.40 12.94 -9.55
CA ILE A 216 -5.98 13.26 -9.32
C ILE A 216 -5.11 12.02 -9.54
N GLU A 217 -5.51 10.87 -9.00
CA GLU A 217 -4.83 9.59 -9.18
C GLU A 217 -4.70 9.22 -10.66
N LYS A 218 -5.84 9.26 -11.37
CA LYS A 218 -5.87 8.98 -12.80
C LYS A 218 -5.02 9.94 -13.63
N ALA A 219 -5.00 11.22 -13.26
CA ALA A 219 -4.14 12.21 -13.92
C ALA A 219 -2.65 11.97 -13.65
N GLN A 220 -2.30 11.46 -12.44
CA GLN A 220 -0.92 11.16 -12.04
C GLN A 220 -0.39 9.89 -12.70
N PHE A 221 -1.18 8.81 -12.71
CA PHE A 221 -0.73 7.47 -13.09
C PHE A 221 -1.29 6.98 -14.44
N GLY A 222 -2.22 7.72 -15.04
CA GLY A 222 -2.87 7.34 -16.29
C GLY A 222 -3.94 6.25 -16.16
N GLY A 223 -4.23 5.79 -14.94
CA GLY A 223 -5.18 4.74 -14.62
C GLY A 223 -5.35 4.59 -13.11
N ASP A 224 -5.61 3.36 -12.66
CA ASP A 224 -5.69 2.99 -11.25
C ASP A 224 -4.28 2.90 -10.66
N GLY A 225 -3.90 3.93 -9.92
CA GLY A 225 -2.57 4.06 -9.32
C GLY A 225 -2.38 3.12 -8.15
N PHE A 226 -3.45 2.89 -7.35
CA PHE A 226 -3.41 1.98 -6.22
C PHE A 226 -3.15 0.54 -6.67
N GLU A 227 -3.88 0.01 -7.66
CA GLU A 227 -3.65 -1.34 -8.16
C GLU A 227 -2.25 -1.52 -8.76
N GLU A 228 -1.75 -0.52 -9.48
CA GLU A 228 -0.38 -0.57 -10.01
C GLU A 228 0.66 -0.52 -8.88
N ALA A 229 0.44 0.28 -7.83
CA ALA A 229 1.30 0.34 -6.66
C ALA A 229 1.32 -1.00 -5.89
N VAL A 230 0.17 -1.64 -5.70
CA VAL A 230 0.05 -3.00 -5.10
C VAL A 230 0.84 -4.03 -5.91
N LYS A 231 0.74 -3.98 -7.23
CA LYS A 231 1.49 -4.87 -8.11
C LYS A 231 3.00 -4.61 -8.05
N GLN A 232 3.40 -3.34 -8.01
CA GLN A 232 4.81 -2.97 -7.90
C GLN A 232 5.43 -3.46 -6.60
N ILE A 233 4.77 -3.23 -5.46
CA ILE A 233 5.29 -3.71 -4.16
C ILE A 233 5.31 -5.24 -4.11
N GLY A 234 4.30 -5.94 -4.65
CA GLY A 234 4.30 -7.39 -4.74
C GLY A 234 5.49 -7.95 -5.53
N ASN A 235 5.86 -7.31 -6.64
CA ASN A 235 7.04 -7.68 -7.43
C ASN A 235 8.36 -7.45 -6.65
N ILE A 236 8.43 -6.38 -5.86
CA ILE A 236 9.60 -6.07 -5.02
C ILE A 236 9.74 -7.10 -3.90
N GLU A 237 8.65 -7.43 -3.21
CA GLU A 237 8.61 -8.47 -2.18
C GLU A 237 9.02 -9.83 -2.74
N GLN A 238 8.53 -10.19 -3.93
CA GLN A 238 8.92 -11.44 -4.60
C GLN A 238 10.41 -11.47 -4.92
N ALA A 239 10.96 -10.39 -5.45
CA ALA A 239 12.39 -10.29 -5.79
C ALA A 239 13.29 -10.43 -4.55
N LEU A 240 12.83 -9.98 -3.39
CA LEU A 240 13.57 -10.03 -2.12
C LEU A 240 13.27 -11.28 -1.27
N GLY A 241 12.35 -12.16 -1.73
CA GLY A 241 11.93 -13.35 -0.99
C GLY A 241 11.04 -13.06 0.21
N LEU A 242 10.31 -11.94 0.19
CA LEU A 242 9.44 -11.47 1.26
C LEU A 242 7.93 -11.68 0.96
N ALA A 243 7.58 -12.32 -0.15
CA ALA A 243 6.18 -12.48 -0.57
C ALA A 243 5.41 -13.56 0.22
N ASP A 244 6.09 -14.52 0.84
CA ASP A 244 5.43 -15.54 1.64
C ASP A 244 5.13 -15.01 3.05
N LEU A 245 3.87 -14.67 3.30
CA LEU A 245 3.42 -14.16 4.60
C LEU A 245 3.68 -15.15 5.75
N ALA A 246 3.71 -16.46 5.48
CA ALA A 246 3.88 -17.48 6.52
C ALA A 246 5.24 -17.37 7.23
N GLN A 247 6.29 -16.87 6.55
CA GLN A 247 7.62 -16.66 7.14
C GLN A 247 7.64 -15.67 8.30
N PHE A 248 6.64 -14.78 8.37
CA PHE A 248 6.52 -13.78 9.44
C PHE A 248 5.63 -14.24 10.61
N THR A 249 5.17 -15.48 10.58
CA THR A 249 4.39 -16.04 11.69
C THR A 249 5.28 -16.26 12.92
N ALA A 250 4.97 -15.57 14.02
CA ALA A 250 5.71 -15.73 15.26
C ALA A 250 5.65 -17.18 15.76
N PRO A 251 6.76 -17.75 16.26
CA PRO A 251 6.71 -19.06 16.90
C PRO A 251 5.89 -18.98 18.19
N PRO A 252 5.32 -20.13 18.67
CA PRO A 252 4.62 -20.15 19.95
C PRO A 252 5.57 -19.74 21.08
N PRO A 253 5.05 -19.06 22.13
CA PRO A 253 5.86 -18.71 23.30
C PRO A 253 6.39 -19.97 23.98
N ARG A 254 7.64 -19.90 24.44
CA ARG A 254 8.31 -20.99 25.16
C ARG A 254 8.05 -20.86 26.65
#